data_375f03a43dfba4bb21a9b84abfedb37d
#
_entry.id   375f03a43dfba4bb21a9b84abfedb37d
#
_cell.length_a   1.000
_cell.length_b   1.000
_cell.length_c   1.000
_cell.angle_alpha   90.00
_cell.angle_beta   90.00
_cell.angle_gamma   90.00
#
_symmetry.space_group_name_H-M   'P 1'
#
loop_
_entity.id
_entity.type
_entity.pdbx_description
1 polymer ?
#
loop_
_entity_poly.entity_id
_entity_poly.type
_entity_poly.pdbx_seq_one_letter_code
_entity_poly.pdbx_strand_id
1 'polypeptide(L)'
;MGRLSVNLCGIQLDNPVIPASGTFGYGYEYAQLFDINELGTFSFKGTTKEPRFGNPTPRIAECTAGMINAVGLQNPGVEKVICDELPKLKQCFHKPVMANISGFSVEEYAYTCEKLDAQPQVGWLEVNVSCPNVHGGGMSFGTDPKAAAEVTAAVKKVTHKPVIIKLSPNVTDIVSIAKACEDAGADGISLINTMLGMRINLQNRRPIIANVMGGFSGPAIFPVAVRMVYQVSNAVKIPVVGMGGVSTAEDVIEMMLAGATAVEVGAANLVNPFVCSQIIRDLPQVMDKYKINTLREIIGGVNHG
;
A
#
# COMPACT_ATOMS: atom_id res chain seq x y z
N MET A 1 4.39 -18.40 18.40
CA MET A 1 3.91 -17.59 17.26
C MET A 1 2.83 -18.36 16.53
N GLY A 2 1.72 -17.69 16.15
CA GLY A 2 0.62 -18.33 15.42
C GLY A 2 1.00 -18.76 13.99
N ARG A 3 0.18 -19.63 13.38
CA ARG A 3 0.40 -20.11 11.99
C ARG A 3 0.38 -18.96 10.96
N LEU A 4 -0.45 -17.93 11.19
CA LEU A 4 -0.62 -16.78 10.29
C LEU A 4 0.36 -15.65 10.58
N SER A 5 1.04 -15.66 11.74
CA SER A 5 1.84 -14.52 12.18
C SER A 5 3.11 -14.31 11.34
N VAL A 6 3.42 -13.05 11.03
CA VAL A 6 4.62 -12.63 10.30
C VAL A 6 5.32 -11.48 11.02
N ASN A 7 6.58 -11.24 10.71
CA ASN A 7 7.32 -10.08 11.20
C ASN A 7 7.58 -9.11 10.05
N LEU A 8 7.09 -7.87 10.18
CA LEU A 8 7.29 -6.84 9.18
C LEU A 8 8.18 -5.73 9.76
N CYS A 9 9.40 -5.63 9.28
CA CYS A 9 10.38 -4.63 9.72
C CYS A 9 10.55 -4.55 11.25
N GLY A 10 10.62 -5.73 11.92
CA GLY A 10 10.81 -5.82 13.38
C GLY A 10 9.52 -5.83 14.21
N ILE A 11 8.36 -5.52 13.63
CA ILE A 11 7.07 -5.52 14.32
C ILE A 11 6.29 -6.79 13.96
N GLN A 12 5.79 -7.49 15.00
CA GLN A 12 5.03 -8.72 14.83
C GLN A 12 3.58 -8.41 14.44
N LEU A 13 3.11 -9.06 13.37
CA LEU A 13 1.70 -9.07 12.95
C LEU A 13 1.07 -10.44 13.26
N ASP A 14 -0.18 -10.45 13.70
CA ASP A 14 -0.93 -11.69 13.98
C ASP A 14 -1.26 -12.45 12.69
N ASN A 15 -1.41 -11.74 11.60
CA ASN A 15 -1.63 -12.23 10.24
C ASN A 15 -1.08 -11.23 9.21
N PRO A 16 -0.83 -11.65 7.95
CA PRO A 16 -0.21 -10.81 6.94
C PRO A 16 -1.16 -9.85 6.22
N VAL A 17 -2.47 -9.85 6.52
CA VAL A 17 -3.49 -9.14 5.74
C VAL A 17 -3.61 -7.69 6.20
N ILE A 18 -3.41 -6.77 5.27
CA ILE A 18 -3.37 -5.32 5.50
C ILE A 18 -4.32 -4.63 4.51
N PRO A 19 -5.42 -4.01 4.95
CA PRO A 19 -6.16 -3.09 4.09
C PRO A 19 -5.27 -1.97 3.55
N ALA A 20 -5.27 -1.78 2.22
CA ALA A 20 -4.42 -0.81 1.53
C ALA A 20 -4.91 0.62 1.72
N SER A 21 -3.99 1.55 1.77
CA SER A 21 -4.29 2.99 1.82
C SER A 21 -5.20 3.43 0.67
N GLY A 22 -6.15 4.30 1.00
CA GLY A 22 -7.14 4.81 0.05
C GLY A 22 -8.38 3.95 -0.11
N THR A 23 -8.44 2.77 0.51
CA THR A 23 -9.60 1.85 0.47
C THR A 23 -10.18 1.53 1.84
N PHE A 24 -9.58 2.06 2.92
CA PHE A 24 -9.96 1.76 4.30
C PHE A 24 -10.12 3.02 5.19
N GLY A 25 -10.10 4.21 4.61
CA GLY A 25 -10.22 5.47 5.35
C GLY A 25 -9.15 5.62 6.43
N TYR A 26 -9.58 5.98 7.64
CA TYR A 26 -8.77 5.98 8.86
C TYR A 26 -9.11 4.82 9.79
N GLY A 27 -9.87 3.82 9.31
CA GLY A 27 -10.21 2.58 10.01
C GLY A 27 -11.48 2.65 10.86
N TYR A 28 -11.76 3.76 11.53
CA TYR A 28 -12.94 3.88 12.40
C TYR A 28 -14.27 3.82 11.61
N GLU A 29 -14.25 4.11 10.31
CA GLU A 29 -15.40 3.93 9.43
C GLU A 29 -15.74 2.43 9.29
N TYR A 30 -14.74 1.59 9.12
CA TYR A 30 -14.89 0.13 9.01
C TYR A 30 -15.14 -0.54 10.37
N ALA A 31 -14.66 0.06 11.47
CA ALA A 31 -14.94 -0.42 12.82
C ALA A 31 -16.45 -0.39 13.18
N GLN A 32 -17.26 0.34 12.41
CA GLN A 32 -18.72 0.31 12.53
C GLN A 32 -19.34 -0.96 11.92
N LEU A 33 -18.59 -1.71 11.11
CA LEU A 33 -19.08 -2.90 10.40
C LEU A 33 -18.58 -4.21 11.05
N PHE A 34 -17.34 -4.21 11.55
CA PHE A 34 -16.71 -5.39 12.17
C PHE A 34 -15.57 -4.98 13.12
N ASP A 35 -15.10 -5.92 13.94
CA ASP A 35 -13.92 -5.68 14.80
C ASP A 35 -12.64 -5.64 13.97
N ILE A 36 -12.17 -4.44 13.65
CA ILE A 36 -10.95 -4.25 12.86
C ILE A 36 -9.66 -4.72 13.56
N ASN A 37 -9.71 -5.07 14.87
CA ASN A 37 -8.57 -5.65 15.58
C ASN A 37 -8.24 -7.09 15.12
N GLU A 38 -9.10 -7.75 14.34
CA GLU A 38 -8.76 -9.02 13.68
C GLU A 38 -7.72 -8.86 12.55
N LEU A 39 -7.55 -7.65 11.99
CA LEU A 39 -6.52 -7.35 11.00
C LEU A 39 -5.11 -7.42 11.59
N GLY A 40 -4.10 -7.75 10.80
CA GLY A 40 -2.70 -7.63 11.21
C GLY A 40 -2.33 -6.18 11.53
N THR A 41 -2.60 -5.32 10.61
CA THR A 41 -2.61 -3.85 10.67
C THR A 41 -3.41 -3.33 9.46
N PHE A 42 -3.44 -2.03 9.24
CA PHE A 42 -3.90 -1.44 7.97
C PHE A 42 -3.10 -0.15 7.66
N SER A 43 -3.05 0.19 6.36
CA SER A 43 -2.47 1.44 5.90
C SER A 43 -3.56 2.49 5.76
N PHE A 44 -3.54 3.52 6.60
CA PHE A 44 -4.57 4.56 6.56
C PHE A 44 -4.41 5.50 5.36
N LYS A 45 -5.39 6.37 5.15
CA LYS A 45 -5.46 7.31 4.03
C LYS A 45 -4.18 8.11 3.86
N GLY A 46 -3.66 8.14 2.62
CA GLY A 46 -2.47 8.91 2.26
C GLY A 46 -2.56 10.36 2.71
N THR A 47 -1.61 10.75 3.55
CA THR A 47 -1.54 12.04 4.24
C THR A 47 -0.49 12.92 3.59
N THR A 48 -0.83 14.18 3.34
CA THR A 48 0.07 15.22 2.85
C THR A 48 0.30 16.28 3.92
N LYS A 49 1.35 17.09 3.78
CA LYS A 49 1.63 18.23 4.67
C LYS A 49 0.39 19.11 4.80
N GLU A 50 -0.11 19.62 3.69
CA GLU A 50 -1.28 20.49 3.64
C GLU A 50 -2.55 19.68 3.28
N PRO A 51 -3.75 20.13 3.67
CA PRO A 51 -5.01 19.49 3.29
C PRO A 51 -5.24 19.57 1.78
N ARG A 52 -5.89 18.52 1.22
CA ARG A 52 -6.22 18.44 -0.20
C ARG A 52 -7.66 18.03 -0.42
N PHE A 53 -8.37 18.75 -1.29
CA PHE A 53 -9.74 18.42 -1.68
C PHE A 53 -9.83 17.28 -2.71
N GLY A 54 -8.69 16.94 -3.35
CA GLY A 54 -8.65 15.99 -4.44
C GLY A 54 -9.04 16.59 -5.79
N ASN A 55 -9.13 15.72 -6.79
CA ASN A 55 -9.45 16.10 -8.16
C ASN A 55 -10.97 16.31 -8.37
N PRO A 56 -11.37 17.02 -9.44
CA PRO A 56 -12.77 17.14 -9.85
C PRO A 56 -13.44 15.78 -10.11
N THR A 57 -14.75 15.69 -9.87
CA THR A 57 -15.58 14.53 -10.21
C THR A 57 -16.06 14.60 -11.67
N PRO A 58 -16.37 13.44 -12.31
CA PRO A 58 -16.22 12.07 -11.81
C PRO A 58 -14.74 11.67 -11.74
N ARG A 59 -14.35 11.03 -10.64
CA ARG A 59 -12.94 10.66 -10.37
C ARG A 59 -12.73 9.18 -10.04
N ILE A 60 -13.81 8.39 -10.13
CA ILE A 60 -13.83 6.94 -9.96
C ILE A 60 -14.76 6.37 -11.04
N ALA A 61 -14.37 5.25 -11.64
CA ALA A 61 -15.20 4.51 -12.57
C ALA A 61 -14.91 3.02 -12.51
N GLU A 62 -15.96 2.22 -12.59
CA GLU A 62 -15.84 0.77 -12.73
C GLU A 62 -15.38 0.40 -14.13
N CYS A 63 -14.68 -0.71 -14.24
CA CYS A 63 -14.32 -1.36 -15.49
C CYS A 63 -14.24 -2.88 -15.30
N THR A 64 -14.14 -3.60 -16.41
CA THR A 64 -14.07 -5.07 -16.36
C THR A 64 -12.94 -5.53 -15.45
N ALA A 65 -13.27 -6.35 -14.44
CA ALA A 65 -12.37 -6.90 -13.44
C ALA A 65 -11.55 -5.85 -12.68
N GLY A 66 -12.10 -4.64 -12.48
CA GLY A 66 -11.41 -3.62 -11.71
C GLY A 66 -12.09 -2.26 -11.73
N MET A 67 -11.32 -1.25 -11.35
CA MET A 67 -11.76 0.14 -11.30
C MET A 67 -10.63 1.10 -11.69
N ILE A 68 -11.00 2.27 -12.20
CA ILE A 68 -10.08 3.39 -12.43
C ILE A 68 -10.40 4.50 -11.45
N ASN A 69 -9.38 5.07 -10.81
CA ASN A 69 -9.53 6.21 -9.94
C ASN A 69 -8.49 7.30 -10.20
N ALA A 70 -8.89 8.54 -9.97
CA ALA A 70 -8.04 9.71 -9.90
C ALA A 70 -8.51 10.60 -8.76
N VAL A 71 -8.57 10.06 -7.53
CA VAL A 71 -9.08 10.77 -6.34
C VAL A 71 -8.25 12.03 -6.03
N GLY A 72 -6.94 12.01 -6.29
CA GLY A 72 -6.07 13.18 -6.13
C GLY A 72 -5.67 13.47 -4.69
N LEU A 73 -5.43 12.42 -3.90
CA LEU A 73 -4.93 12.50 -2.52
C LEU A 73 -5.83 13.33 -1.58
N GLN A 74 -7.16 13.26 -1.74
CA GLN A 74 -8.05 13.93 -0.80
C GLN A 74 -7.76 13.48 0.63
N ASN A 75 -7.34 14.42 1.49
CA ASN A 75 -7.02 14.17 2.90
C ASN A 75 -7.02 15.50 3.68
N PRO A 76 -7.17 15.47 5.02
CA PRO A 76 -7.28 16.67 5.83
C PRO A 76 -5.95 17.37 6.16
N GLY A 77 -4.80 16.82 5.71
CA GLY A 77 -3.46 17.27 6.09
C GLY A 77 -2.96 16.67 7.40
N VAL A 78 -1.64 16.62 7.58
CA VAL A 78 -1.00 15.89 8.68
C VAL A 78 -1.40 16.39 10.05
N GLU A 79 -1.57 17.69 10.24
CA GLU A 79 -1.94 18.26 11.54
C GLU A 79 -3.34 17.77 11.98
N LYS A 80 -4.32 17.75 11.06
CA LYS A 80 -5.65 17.20 11.37
C LYS A 80 -5.65 15.69 11.53
N VAL A 81 -4.82 14.97 10.79
CA VAL A 81 -4.67 13.53 11.01
C VAL A 81 -4.22 13.26 12.44
N ILE A 82 -3.25 14.02 12.96
CA ILE A 82 -2.74 13.88 14.32
C ILE A 82 -3.76 14.29 15.37
N CYS A 83 -4.43 15.44 15.17
CA CYS A 83 -5.33 16.00 16.18
C CYS A 83 -6.73 15.37 16.19
N ASP A 84 -7.24 14.91 15.04
CA ASP A 84 -8.62 14.48 14.89
C ASP A 84 -8.74 12.99 14.55
N GLU A 85 -7.96 12.49 13.57
CA GLU A 85 -8.17 11.14 13.02
C GLU A 85 -7.53 10.05 13.89
N LEU A 86 -6.27 10.21 14.31
CA LEU A 86 -5.60 9.26 15.19
C LEU A 86 -6.28 9.09 16.56
N PRO A 87 -6.79 10.16 17.22
CA PRO A 87 -7.59 10.00 18.45
C PRO A 87 -8.88 9.19 18.26
N LYS A 88 -9.59 9.34 17.13
CA LYS A 88 -10.79 8.51 16.82
C LYS A 88 -10.38 7.05 16.59
N LEU A 89 -9.32 6.84 15.80
CA LEU A 89 -8.80 5.50 15.54
C LEU A 89 -8.40 4.77 16.82
N LYS A 90 -7.76 5.45 17.76
CA LYS A 90 -7.32 4.88 19.05
C LYS A 90 -8.47 4.29 19.87
N GLN A 91 -9.71 4.73 19.64
CA GLN A 91 -10.88 4.21 20.35
C GLN A 91 -11.32 2.84 19.85
N CYS A 92 -10.94 2.44 18.63
CA CYS A 92 -11.41 1.20 17.99
C CYS A 92 -10.30 0.29 17.47
N PHE A 93 -9.04 0.76 17.40
CA PHE A 93 -7.91 -0.05 16.96
C PHE A 93 -6.73 0.07 17.92
N HIS A 94 -6.23 -1.07 18.42
CA HIS A 94 -5.29 -1.14 19.53
C HIS A 94 -3.90 -1.66 19.15
N LYS A 95 -3.67 -1.90 17.85
CA LYS A 95 -2.39 -2.34 17.29
C LYS A 95 -1.68 -1.16 16.62
N PRO A 96 -0.36 -1.26 16.37
CA PRO A 96 0.35 -0.29 15.55
C PRO A 96 -0.27 -0.20 14.15
N VAL A 97 -0.43 1.03 13.62
CA VAL A 97 -1.01 1.30 12.30
C VAL A 97 0.07 1.75 11.32
N MET A 98 -0.11 1.50 10.05
CA MET A 98 0.77 1.97 8.98
C MET A 98 0.28 3.35 8.49
N ALA A 99 1.13 4.35 8.58
CA ALA A 99 0.86 5.69 8.09
C ALA A 99 1.26 5.80 6.62
N ASN A 100 0.30 5.97 5.71
CA ASN A 100 0.62 6.26 4.31
C ASN A 100 0.90 7.75 4.12
N ILE A 101 2.03 8.08 3.52
CA ILE A 101 2.53 9.45 3.35
C ILE A 101 2.72 9.74 1.88
N SER A 102 2.28 10.93 1.48
CA SER A 102 2.46 11.47 0.13
C SER A 102 2.95 12.92 0.21
N GLY A 103 3.73 13.34 -0.77
CA GLY A 103 4.27 14.71 -0.86
C GLY A 103 4.54 15.10 -2.31
N PHE A 104 4.80 16.38 -2.54
CA PHE A 104 5.10 16.95 -3.85
C PHE A 104 6.51 17.55 -3.91
N SER A 105 7.23 17.52 -2.78
CA SER A 105 8.66 17.79 -2.68
C SER A 105 9.29 16.90 -1.61
N VAL A 106 10.61 16.77 -1.63
CA VAL A 106 11.37 15.98 -0.64
C VAL A 106 11.12 16.49 0.78
N GLU A 107 11.03 17.81 0.95
CA GLU A 107 10.79 18.49 2.22
C GLU A 107 9.38 18.17 2.77
N GLU A 108 8.36 18.10 1.90
CA GLU A 108 7.00 17.72 2.32
C GLU A 108 6.93 16.29 2.83
N TYR A 109 7.64 15.35 2.16
CA TYR A 109 7.76 13.97 2.63
C TYR A 109 8.44 13.93 4.01
N ALA A 110 9.60 14.58 4.15
CA ALA A 110 10.36 14.61 5.40
C ALA A 110 9.53 15.21 6.54
N TYR A 111 8.89 16.36 6.32
CA TYR A 111 8.04 17.02 7.30
C TYR A 111 6.88 16.12 7.76
N THR A 112 6.15 15.52 6.83
CA THR A 112 4.99 14.69 7.14
C THR A 112 5.41 13.42 7.88
N CYS A 113 6.53 12.81 7.47
CA CYS A 113 7.10 11.63 8.13
C CYS A 113 7.55 11.96 9.57
N GLU A 114 8.28 13.05 9.80
CA GLU A 114 8.72 13.50 11.14
C GLU A 114 7.53 13.67 12.09
N LYS A 115 6.45 14.31 11.64
CA LYS A 115 5.23 14.52 12.43
C LYS A 115 4.54 13.20 12.82
N LEU A 116 4.48 12.25 11.89
CA LEU A 116 3.84 10.94 12.12
C LEU A 116 4.77 9.96 12.85
N ASP A 117 6.09 10.11 12.75
CA ASP A 117 7.08 9.36 13.55
C ASP A 117 6.89 9.59 15.05
N ALA A 118 6.53 10.80 15.43
CA ALA A 118 6.28 11.15 16.84
C ALA A 118 4.98 10.54 17.41
N GLN A 119 4.11 9.91 16.59
CA GLN A 119 2.83 9.39 17.05
C GLN A 119 2.95 7.95 17.56
N PRO A 120 2.63 7.66 18.85
CA PRO A 120 2.83 6.32 19.42
C PRO A 120 2.04 5.21 18.73
N GLN A 121 0.89 5.54 18.13
CA GLN A 121 0.01 4.60 17.44
C GLN A 121 0.53 4.18 16.07
N VAL A 122 1.43 4.98 15.47
CA VAL A 122 2.05 4.67 14.18
C VAL A 122 3.18 3.68 14.39
N GLY A 123 3.14 2.54 13.67
CA GLY A 123 4.19 1.51 13.69
C GLY A 123 5.14 1.61 12.49
N TRP A 124 4.61 1.98 11.33
CA TRP A 124 5.36 2.09 10.06
C TRP A 124 4.98 3.35 9.31
N LEU A 125 5.93 3.85 8.53
CA LEU A 125 5.74 4.96 7.61
C LEU A 125 5.79 4.41 6.17
N GLU A 126 4.64 4.31 5.50
CA GLU A 126 4.54 3.89 4.11
C GLU A 126 4.61 5.12 3.20
N VAL A 127 5.77 5.35 2.59
CA VAL A 127 6.06 6.52 1.77
C VAL A 127 5.69 6.25 0.32
N ASN A 128 4.62 6.88 -0.15
CA ASN A 128 4.10 6.72 -1.50
C ASN A 128 4.82 7.66 -2.48
N VAL A 129 5.81 7.14 -3.20
CA VAL A 129 6.59 7.91 -4.18
C VAL A 129 5.92 8.04 -5.57
N SER A 130 4.66 7.59 -5.70
CA SER A 130 3.91 7.71 -6.97
C SER A 130 3.38 9.13 -7.24
N CYS A 131 3.60 10.10 -6.35
CA CYS A 131 3.17 11.49 -6.53
C CYS A 131 4.11 12.26 -7.47
N PRO A 132 3.59 13.26 -8.23
CA PRO A 132 4.40 14.10 -9.09
C PRO A 132 5.43 14.91 -8.30
N ASN A 133 6.66 14.98 -8.80
CA ASN A 133 7.69 15.88 -8.31
C ASN A 133 7.52 17.26 -8.97
N VAL A 134 7.05 18.25 -8.23
CA VAL A 134 6.81 19.60 -8.76
C VAL A 134 8.11 20.32 -9.17
N HIS A 135 9.24 20.01 -8.52
CA HIS A 135 10.55 20.54 -8.85
C HIS A 135 11.24 19.76 -9.99
N GLY A 136 10.85 18.50 -10.21
CA GLY A 136 11.36 17.63 -11.28
C GLY A 136 10.51 17.62 -12.55
N GLY A 137 9.80 18.70 -12.86
CA GLY A 137 9.00 18.82 -14.09
C GLY A 137 7.71 17.99 -14.10
N GLY A 138 7.19 17.61 -12.93
CA GLY A 138 5.93 16.89 -12.80
C GLY A 138 6.02 15.37 -12.97
N MET A 139 7.21 14.80 -13.18
CA MET A 139 7.40 13.35 -13.15
C MET A 139 7.24 12.80 -11.74
N SER A 140 6.71 11.59 -11.61
CA SER A 140 6.61 10.93 -10.31
C SER A 140 8.00 10.62 -9.73
N PHE A 141 8.17 10.84 -8.42
CA PHE A 141 9.41 10.45 -7.71
C PHE A 141 9.71 8.95 -7.88
N GLY A 142 8.70 8.11 -7.98
CA GLY A 142 8.83 6.67 -8.16
C GLY A 142 9.12 6.19 -9.58
N THR A 143 9.38 7.09 -10.54
CA THR A 143 9.78 6.73 -11.91
C THR A 143 11.26 6.85 -12.16
N ASP A 144 12.00 7.49 -11.26
CA ASP A 144 13.46 7.64 -11.31
C ASP A 144 14.11 7.08 -10.03
N PRO A 145 15.06 6.14 -10.13
CA PRO A 145 15.76 5.57 -8.97
C PRO A 145 16.43 6.63 -8.08
N LYS A 146 17.01 7.69 -8.67
CA LYS A 146 17.66 8.75 -7.91
C LYS A 146 16.67 9.58 -7.11
N ALA A 147 15.55 9.96 -7.72
CA ALA A 147 14.51 10.73 -7.03
C ALA A 147 13.86 9.91 -5.90
N ALA A 148 13.61 8.62 -6.10
CA ALA A 148 13.10 7.72 -5.06
C ALA A 148 14.10 7.57 -3.90
N ALA A 149 15.39 7.40 -4.19
CA ALA A 149 16.46 7.33 -3.20
C ALA A 149 16.60 8.65 -2.41
N GLU A 150 16.49 9.80 -3.06
CA GLU A 150 16.54 11.12 -2.41
C GLU A 150 15.42 11.28 -1.37
N VAL A 151 14.17 10.96 -1.73
CA VAL A 151 13.04 10.95 -0.80
C VAL A 151 13.31 9.98 0.35
N THR A 152 13.75 8.77 0.05
CA THR A 152 14.05 7.74 1.05
C THR A 152 15.09 8.22 2.06
N ALA A 153 16.22 8.74 1.57
CA ALA A 153 17.30 9.25 2.41
C ALA A 153 16.87 10.45 3.28
N ALA A 154 16.05 11.35 2.73
CA ALA A 154 15.54 12.50 3.46
C ALA A 154 14.59 12.07 4.59
N VAL A 155 13.67 11.14 4.33
CA VAL A 155 12.75 10.58 5.34
C VAL A 155 13.52 9.84 6.42
N LYS A 156 14.47 9.00 6.06
CA LYS A 156 15.31 8.23 7.04
C LYS A 156 16.13 9.12 7.98
N LYS A 157 16.46 10.33 7.59
CA LYS A 157 17.18 11.29 8.46
C LYS A 157 16.32 11.85 9.60
N VAL A 158 15.01 11.86 9.45
CA VAL A 158 14.07 12.51 10.38
C VAL A 158 13.13 11.51 11.08
N THR A 159 13.32 10.20 10.86
CA THR A 159 12.43 9.17 11.39
C THR A 159 13.23 8.06 12.10
N HIS A 160 12.59 7.45 13.12
CA HIS A 160 13.10 6.30 13.87
C HIS A 160 12.28 5.02 13.59
N LYS A 161 11.04 5.19 13.13
CA LYS A 161 10.16 4.08 12.77
C LYS A 161 10.57 3.45 11.44
N PRO A 162 10.22 2.19 11.20
CA PRO A 162 10.42 1.55 9.91
C PRO A 162 9.79 2.33 8.77
N VAL A 163 10.56 2.57 7.71
CA VAL A 163 10.16 3.26 6.48
C VAL A 163 10.01 2.25 5.36
N ILE A 164 8.80 2.13 4.82
CA ILE A 164 8.44 1.27 3.69
C ILE A 164 8.18 2.17 2.48
N ILE A 165 8.88 1.95 1.37
CA ILE A 165 8.70 2.75 0.16
C ILE A 165 7.71 2.06 -0.78
N LYS A 166 6.60 2.76 -1.09
CA LYS A 166 5.54 2.26 -1.98
C LYS A 166 5.80 2.61 -3.43
N LEU A 167 6.09 1.59 -4.24
CA LEU A 167 6.54 1.72 -5.62
C LEU A 167 5.38 1.74 -6.64
N SER A 168 5.60 2.51 -7.71
CA SER A 168 4.73 2.56 -8.88
C SER A 168 5.05 1.44 -9.87
N PRO A 169 4.03 0.77 -10.46
CA PRO A 169 4.24 -0.20 -11.54
C PRO A 169 4.48 0.45 -12.91
N ASN A 170 4.31 1.78 -13.02
CA ASN A 170 4.33 2.49 -14.30
C ASN A 170 5.79 2.84 -14.70
N VAL A 171 6.64 1.84 -14.69
CA VAL A 171 8.08 1.92 -14.96
C VAL A 171 8.53 0.71 -15.76
N THR A 172 9.65 0.85 -16.47
CA THR A 172 10.23 -0.27 -17.23
C THR A 172 11.00 -1.22 -16.32
N ASP A 173 11.71 -0.70 -15.33
CA ASP A 173 12.53 -1.46 -14.38
C ASP A 173 12.23 -1.05 -12.95
N ILE A 174 11.33 -1.79 -12.29
CA ILE A 174 10.96 -1.58 -10.89
C ILE A 174 12.07 -2.02 -9.93
N VAL A 175 12.92 -2.97 -10.35
CA VAL A 175 14.00 -3.52 -9.54
C VAL A 175 15.07 -2.47 -9.27
N SER A 176 15.43 -1.68 -10.27
CA SER A 176 16.42 -0.60 -10.10
C SER A 176 15.96 0.44 -9.07
N ILE A 177 14.66 0.74 -9.03
CA ILE A 177 14.09 1.69 -8.07
C ILE A 177 14.08 1.08 -6.66
N ALA A 178 13.66 -0.20 -6.54
CA ALA A 178 13.66 -0.90 -5.26
C ALA A 178 15.05 -0.96 -4.62
N LYS A 179 16.08 -1.30 -5.40
CA LYS A 179 17.48 -1.30 -4.96
C LYS A 179 17.95 0.09 -4.52
N ALA A 180 17.64 1.12 -5.30
CA ALA A 180 18.02 2.49 -4.94
C ALA A 180 17.37 2.95 -3.62
N CYS A 181 16.13 2.53 -3.33
CA CYS A 181 15.48 2.77 -2.05
C CYS A 181 16.13 1.97 -0.91
N GLU A 182 16.46 0.69 -1.12
CA GLU A 182 17.18 -0.13 -0.14
C GLU A 182 18.55 0.48 0.19
N ASP A 183 19.33 0.85 -0.82
CA ASP A 183 20.66 1.48 -0.67
C ASP A 183 20.56 2.84 0.06
N ALA A 184 19.44 3.55 -0.07
CA ALA A 184 19.15 4.79 0.63
C ALA A 184 18.62 4.59 2.07
N GLY A 185 18.48 3.33 2.53
CA GLY A 185 18.16 2.97 3.90
C GLY A 185 16.68 2.68 4.16
N ALA A 186 15.87 2.37 3.14
CA ALA A 186 14.53 1.86 3.36
C ALA A 186 14.54 0.57 4.21
N ASP A 187 13.55 0.40 5.10
CA ASP A 187 13.40 -0.80 5.93
C ASP A 187 12.50 -1.85 5.26
N GLY A 188 11.75 -1.47 4.24
CA GLY A 188 10.90 -2.34 3.44
C GLY A 188 10.47 -1.68 2.13
N ILE A 189 9.91 -2.50 1.24
CA ILE A 189 9.32 -2.06 -0.03
C ILE A 189 7.88 -2.54 -0.09
N SER A 190 6.94 -1.67 -0.48
CA SER A 190 5.58 -2.09 -0.84
C SER A 190 5.33 -1.86 -2.33
N LEU A 191 4.69 -2.80 -2.99
CA LEU A 191 4.36 -2.74 -4.42
C LEU A 191 3.23 -3.71 -4.77
N ILE A 192 2.37 -3.37 -5.73
CA ILE A 192 2.43 -2.25 -6.66
C ILE A 192 1.33 -1.23 -6.34
N ASN A 193 1.60 0.06 -6.57
CA ASN A 193 0.54 1.04 -6.68
C ASN A 193 -0.29 0.76 -7.95
N THR A 194 -1.24 1.62 -8.28
CA THR A 194 -2.15 1.41 -9.42
C THR A 194 -1.46 1.58 -10.77
N MET A 195 -1.85 0.77 -11.75
CA MET A 195 -1.42 0.90 -13.15
C MET A 195 -2.15 2.07 -13.84
N LEU A 196 -1.48 2.81 -14.71
CA LEU A 196 -2.12 3.88 -15.45
C LEU A 196 -3.10 3.30 -16.48
N GLY A 197 -4.34 3.79 -16.48
CA GLY A 197 -5.38 3.35 -17.39
C GLY A 197 -6.32 4.48 -17.82
N MET A 198 -7.14 4.23 -18.83
CA MET A 198 -8.15 5.15 -19.36
C MET A 198 -9.40 4.40 -19.84
N ARG A 199 -10.57 5.00 -19.68
CA ARG A 199 -11.82 4.55 -20.29
C ARG A 199 -12.52 5.73 -20.99
N ILE A 200 -13.22 5.43 -22.08
CA ILE A 200 -13.98 6.40 -22.89
C ILE A 200 -15.45 6.01 -22.88
N ASN A 201 -16.33 6.98 -22.61
CA ASN A 201 -17.76 6.83 -22.77
C ASN A 201 -18.10 6.91 -24.28
N LEU A 202 -18.62 5.83 -24.83
CA LEU A 202 -18.88 5.71 -26.27
C LEU A 202 -20.01 6.62 -26.75
N GLN A 203 -20.96 6.99 -25.91
CA GLN A 203 -22.11 7.84 -26.30
C GLN A 203 -21.67 9.28 -26.52
N ASN A 204 -20.86 9.83 -25.66
CA ASN A 204 -20.43 11.24 -25.71
C ASN A 204 -18.97 11.42 -26.17
N ARG A 205 -18.21 10.33 -26.34
CA ARG A 205 -16.79 10.28 -26.76
C ARG A 205 -15.85 11.04 -25.80
N ARG A 206 -16.20 11.11 -24.51
CA ARG A 206 -15.40 11.78 -23.49
C ARG A 206 -14.75 10.74 -22.54
N PRO A 207 -13.63 11.09 -21.90
CA PRO A 207 -13.10 10.28 -20.79
C PRO A 207 -14.17 10.05 -19.72
N ILE A 208 -14.16 8.87 -19.10
CA ILE A 208 -15.14 8.52 -18.06
C ILE A 208 -14.86 9.29 -16.76
N ILE A 209 -13.58 9.60 -16.48
CA ILE A 209 -13.18 10.40 -15.32
C ILE A 209 -12.63 11.76 -15.77
N ALA A 210 -12.80 12.79 -14.93
CA ALA A 210 -12.44 14.16 -15.26
C ALA A 210 -10.94 14.34 -15.56
N ASN A 211 -10.08 13.56 -14.91
CA ASN A 211 -8.62 13.57 -15.11
C ASN A 211 -8.12 12.86 -16.37
N VAL A 212 -9.02 12.41 -17.25
CA VAL A 212 -8.72 11.66 -18.48
C VAL A 212 -8.14 10.28 -18.18
N MET A 213 -7.01 10.20 -17.50
CA MET A 213 -6.34 8.98 -17.07
C MET A 213 -6.36 8.85 -15.55
N GLY A 214 -6.34 7.61 -15.04
CA GLY A 214 -6.31 7.31 -13.61
C GLY A 214 -5.65 5.98 -13.31
N GLY A 215 -5.48 5.70 -12.03
CA GLY A 215 -4.90 4.44 -11.57
C GLY A 215 -5.92 3.30 -11.71
N PHE A 216 -5.54 2.26 -12.43
CA PHE A 216 -6.30 1.02 -12.59
C PHE A 216 -5.91 0.01 -11.52
N SER A 217 -6.90 -0.56 -10.83
CA SER A 217 -6.76 -1.55 -9.76
C SER A 217 -7.86 -2.61 -9.84
N GLY A 218 -7.71 -3.72 -9.14
CA GLY A 218 -8.64 -4.84 -9.12
C GLY A 218 -8.04 -6.15 -9.63
N PRO A 219 -8.82 -7.23 -9.73
CA PRO A 219 -8.29 -8.58 -10.05
C PRO A 219 -7.49 -8.65 -11.35
N ALA A 220 -7.79 -7.82 -12.34
CA ALA A 220 -7.10 -7.84 -13.63
C ALA A 220 -5.59 -7.53 -13.55
N ILE A 221 -5.12 -6.82 -12.50
CA ILE A 221 -3.70 -6.49 -12.36
C ILE A 221 -2.93 -7.52 -11.52
N PHE A 222 -3.59 -8.52 -10.93
CA PHE A 222 -2.97 -9.46 -10.01
C PHE A 222 -1.73 -10.18 -10.60
N PRO A 223 -1.77 -10.76 -11.80
CA PRO A 223 -0.58 -11.42 -12.38
C PRO A 223 0.60 -10.48 -12.60
N VAL A 224 0.34 -9.21 -12.87
CA VAL A 224 1.39 -8.18 -13.01
C VAL A 224 2.01 -7.89 -11.64
N ALA A 225 1.18 -7.78 -10.60
CA ALA A 225 1.62 -7.55 -9.23
C ALA A 225 2.48 -8.71 -8.72
N VAL A 226 2.04 -9.97 -8.89
CA VAL A 226 2.80 -11.17 -8.51
C VAL A 226 4.18 -11.19 -9.18
N ARG A 227 4.24 -10.95 -10.50
CA ARG A 227 5.51 -10.86 -11.23
C ARG A 227 6.44 -9.79 -10.65
N MET A 228 5.93 -8.58 -10.39
CA MET A 228 6.75 -7.47 -9.87
C MET A 228 7.22 -7.74 -8.44
N VAL A 229 6.37 -8.30 -7.58
CA VAL A 229 6.75 -8.74 -6.23
C VAL A 229 7.87 -9.77 -6.30
N TYR A 230 7.74 -10.80 -7.15
CA TYR A 230 8.77 -11.81 -7.36
C TYR A 230 10.10 -11.20 -7.81
N GLN A 231 10.08 -10.29 -8.78
CA GLN A 231 11.30 -9.63 -9.27
C GLN A 231 11.99 -8.80 -8.18
N VAL A 232 11.23 -8.02 -7.42
CA VAL A 232 11.77 -7.16 -6.37
C VAL A 232 12.26 -7.99 -5.18
N SER A 233 11.49 -8.98 -4.70
CA SER A 233 11.88 -9.81 -3.55
C SER A 233 13.16 -10.60 -3.78
N ASN A 234 13.44 -10.99 -5.03
CA ASN A 234 14.70 -11.64 -5.39
C ASN A 234 15.89 -10.67 -5.55
N ALA A 235 15.64 -9.37 -5.54
CA ALA A 235 16.65 -8.35 -5.81
C ALA A 235 17.05 -7.53 -4.57
N VAL A 236 16.18 -7.46 -3.55
CA VAL A 236 16.42 -6.75 -2.28
C VAL A 236 16.48 -7.73 -1.11
N LYS A 237 17.07 -7.30 0.00
CA LYS A 237 17.20 -8.10 1.24
C LYS A 237 16.18 -7.70 2.30
N ILE A 238 15.56 -6.53 2.15
CA ILE A 238 14.55 -6.00 3.06
C ILE A 238 13.18 -6.60 2.78
N PRO A 239 12.26 -6.66 3.77
CA PRO A 239 10.91 -7.18 3.60
C PRO A 239 10.13 -6.51 2.48
N VAL A 240 9.32 -7.31 1.77
CA VAL A 240 8.44 -6.84 0.70
C VAL A 240 6.98 -7.00 1.13
N VAL A 241 6.16 -5.97 0.92
CA VAL A 241 4.71 -6.00 1.07
C VAL A 241 4.09 -6.03 -0.33
N GLY A 242 3.39 -7.12 -0.65
CA GLY A 242 2.77 -7.31 -1.96
C GLY A 242 1.36 -6.74 -2.01
N MET A 243 0.98 -6.07 -3.11
CA MET A 243 -0.39 -5.61 -3.34
C MET A 243 -0.70 -5.54 -4.84
N GLY A 244 -1.99 -5.58 -5.15
CA GLY A 244 -2.52 -5.45 -6.51
C GLY A 244 -3.39 -6.64 -6.90
N GLY A 245 -4.70 -6.44 -6.87
CA GLY A 245 -5.69 -7.41 -7.29
C GLY A 245 -6.03 -8.53 -6.30
N VAL A 246 -5.42 -8.55 -5.12
CA VAL A 246 -5.68 -9.54 -4.06
C VAL A 246 -7.14 -9.48 -3.59
N SER A 247 -7.82 -10.61 -3.54
CA SER A 247 -9.23 -10.74 -3.17
C SER A 247 -9.59 -12.04 -2.44
N THR A 248 -8.68 -13.01 -2.38
CA THR A 248 -8.88 -14.32 -1.75
C THR A 248 -7.70 -14.73 -0.86
N ALA A 249 -7.88 -15.76 -0.04
CA ALA A 249 -6.79 -16.34 0.75
C ALA A 249 -5.73 -17.03 -0.12
N GLU A 250 -6.14 -17.61 -1.26
CA GLU A 250 -5.22 -18.17 -2.25
C GLU A 250 -4.33 -17.07 -2.85
N ASP A 251 -4.88 -15.89 -3.16
CA ASP A 251 -4.08 -14.75 -3.68
C ASP A 251 -3.03 -14.31 -2.65
N VAL A 252 -3.37 -14.33 -1.34
CA VAL A 252 -2.39 -14.02 -0.28
C VAL A 252 -1.25 -15.03 -0.28
N ILE A 253 -1.54 -16.32 -0.36
CA ILE A 253 -0.52 -17.37 -0.40
C ILE A 253 0.35 -17.23 -1.66
N GLU A 254 -0.24 -16.94 -2.82
CA GLU A 254 0.50 -16.73 -4.08
C GLU A 254 1.43 -15.51 -3.99
N MET A 255 0.97 -14.39 -3.42
CA MET A 255 1.82 -13.22 -3.16
C MET A 255 2.99 -13.55 -2.22
N MET A 256 2.73 -14.34 -1.16
CA MET A 256 3.78 -14.74 -0.20
C MET A 256 4.78 -15.70 -0.84
N LEU A 257 4.34 -16.65 -1.66
CA LEU A 257 5.22 -17.50 -2.46
C LEU A 257 6.11 -16.66 -3.41
N ALA A 258 5.58 -15.60 -4.00
CA ALA A 258 6.35 -14.67 -4.82
C ALA A 258 7.37 -13.85 -4.02
N GLY A 259 7.30 -13.86 -2.68
CA GLY A 259 8.28 -13.23 -1.78
C GLY A 259 7.72 -12.11 -0.88
N ALA A 260 6.41 -11.87 -0.91
CA ALA A 260 5.82 -10.92 0.02
C ALA A 260 5.84 -11.44 1.47
N THR A 261 6.26 -10.60 2.41
CA THR A 261 6.20 -10.86 3.85
C THR A 261 4.81 -10.57 4.42
N ALA A 262 4.14 -9.56 3.86
CA ALA A 262 2.75 -9.20 4.17
C ALA A 262 2.04 -8.76 2.87
N VAL A 263 0.71 -8.69 2.89
CA VAL A 263 -0.10 -8.49 1.68
C VAL A 263 -1.14 -7.41 1.92
N GLU A 264 -1.13 -6.37 1.08
CA GLU A 264 -2.15 -5.35 1.11
C GLU A 264 -3.32 -5.68 0.17
N VAL A 265 -4.54 -5.49 0.68
CA VAL A 265 -5.80 -5.66 -0.04
C VAL A 265 -6.39 -4.29 -0.35
N GLY A 266 -6.51 -3.95 -1.63
CA GLY A 266 -6.98 -2.63 -2.10
C GLY A 266 -8.43 -2.64 -2.57
N ALA A 267 -8.65 -2.61 -3.89
CA ALA A 267 -9.97 -2.45 -4.52
C ALA A 267 -11.04 -3.44 -4.02
N ALA A 268 -10.64 -4.63 -3.57
CA ALA A 268 -11.57 -5.62 -3.02
C ALA A 268 -12.33 -5.10 -1.79
N ASN A 269 -11.73 -4.23 -0.94
CA ASN A 269 -12.42 -3.60 0.18
C ASN A 269 -13.61 -2.72 -0.25
N LEU A 270 -13.55 -2.14 -1.44
CA LEU A 270 -14.62 -1.29 -1.99
C LEU A 270 -15.77 -2.11 -2.58
N VAL A 271 -15.50 -3.37 -2.97
CA VAL A 271 -16.51 -4.32 -3.45
C VAL A 271 -17.18 -5.04 -2.28
N ASN A 272 -16.37 -5.48 -1.30
CA ASN A 272 -16.83 -6.17 -0.12
C ASN A 272 -16.07 -5.66 1.12
N PRO A 273 -16.69 -4.87 2.00
CA PRO A 273 -16.02 -4.30 3.17
C PRO A 273 -15.53 -5.34 4.18
N PHE A 274 -16.00 -6.59 4.09
CA PHE A 274 -15.58 -7.70 4.95
C PHE A 274 -14.48 -8.57 4.35
N VAL A 275 -13.96 -8.23 3.16
CA VAL A 275 -13.05 -9.11 2.41
C VAL A 275 -11.78 -9.46 3.19
N CYS A 276 -11.18 -8.52 3.89
CA CYS A 276 -9.98 -8.79 4.69
C CYS A 276 -10.27 -9.75 5.85
N SER A 277 -11.39 -9.57 6.55
CA SER A 277 -11.86 -10.45 7.59
C SER A 277 -12.15 -11.89 7.05
N GLN A 278 -12.76 -11.99 5.87
CA GLN A 278 -13.00 -13.28 5.19
C GLN A 278 -11.69 -13.96 4.84
N ILE A 279 -10.75 -13.26 4.20
CA ILE A 279 -9.42 -13.78 3.86
C ILE A 279 -8.72 -14.33 5.10
N ILE A 280 -8.72 -13.61 6.23
CA ILE A 280 -8.07 -14.04 7.47
C ILE A 280 -8.70 -15.33 7.99
N ARG A 281 -10.03 -15.45 7.93
CA ARG A 281 -10.77 -16.66 8.36
C ARG A 281 -10.53 -17.85 7.44
N ASP A 282 -10.36 -17.62 6.14
CA ASP A 282 -10.18 -18.67 5.13
C ASP A 282 -8.74 -19.18 5.07
N LEU A 283 -7.75 -18.34 5.43
CA LEU A 283 -6.32 -18.69 5.38
C LEU A 283 -5.98 -20.04 6.03
N PRO A 284 -6.44 -20.40 7.24
CA PRO A 284 -6.10 -21.69 7.84
C PRO A 284 -6.55 -22.89 6.99
N GLN A 285 -7.76 -22.84 6.41
CA GLN A 285 -8.30 -23.91 5.57
C GLN A 285 -7.50 -24.02 4.26
N VAL A 286 -7.16 -22.88 3.65
CA VAL A 286 -6.36 -22.85 2.41
C VAL A 286 -4.94 -23.36 2.68
N MET A 287 -4.32 -22.99 3.81
CA MET A 287 -3.05 -23.53 4.25
C MET A 287 -3.08 -25.06 4.41
N ASP A 288 -4.13 -25.60 5.04
CA ASP A 288 -4.28 -27.05 5.19
C ASP A 288 -4.42 -27.76 3.83
N LYS A 289 -5.17 -27.19 2.89
CA LYS A 289 -5.32 -27.68 1.51
C LYS A 289 -3.97 -27.79 0.81
N TYR A 290 -3.09 -26.83 1.00
CA TYR A 290 -1.74 -26.79 0.37
C TYR A 290 -0.62 -27.33 1.27
N LYS A 291 -0.94 -27.90 2.43
CA LYS A 291 0.01 -28.50 3.40
C LYS A 291 1.03 -27.49 3.93
N ILE A 292 0.60 -26.27 4.18
CA ILE A 292 1.41 -25.18 4.72
C ILE A 292 1.25 -25.15 6.25
N ASN A 293 2.35 -25.32 6.98
CA ASN A 293 2.29 -25.30 8.46
C ASN A 293 2.24 -23.85 8.99
N THR A 294 3.09 -22.98 8.44
CA THR A 294 3.13 -21.55 8.80
C THR A 294 3.31 -20.70 7.56
N LEU A 295 2.73 -19.50 7.54
CA LEU A 295 2.89 -18.60 6.39
C LEU A 295 4.34 -18.15 6.18
N ARG A 296 5.13 -18.09 7.24
CA ARG A 296 6.57 -17.70 7.15
C ARG A 296 7.41 -18.67 6.32
N GLU A 297 7.06 -19.96 6.32
CA GLU A 297 7.85 -20.97 5.61
C GLU A 297 7.71 -20.90 4.08
N ILE A 298 6.66 -20.21 3.58
CA ILE A 298 6.39 -20.10 2.15
C ILE A 298 6.89 -18.80 1.51
N ILE A 299 7.40 -17.86 2.31
CA ILE A 299 7.87 -16.57 1.78
C ILE A 299 9.02 -16.80 0.80
N GLY A 300 8.82 -16.41 -0.48
CA GLY A 300 9.80 -16.61 -1.55
C GLY A 300 9.98 -18.08 -1.97
N GLY A 301 9.03 -18.93 -1.63
CA GLY A 301 9.10 -20.37 -1.84
C GLY A 301 8.67 -20.86 -3.23
N VAL A 302 8.76 -20.03 -4.28
CA VAL A 302 8.48 -20.46 -5.65
C VAL A 302 9.48 -21.55 -6.06
N ASN A 303 8.96 -22.71 -6.46
CA ASN A 303 9.78 -23.82 -6.94
C ASN A 303 9.94 -23.73 -8.47
N HIS A 304 11.16 -23.81 -8.95
CA HIS A 304 11.49 -23.71 -10.37
C HIS A 304 11.62 -25.08 -11.07
N GLY A 305 11.28 -26.18 -10.37
CA GLY A 305 11.34 -27.55 -10.90
C GLY A 305 12.68 -28.22 -10.64
#